data_e745d04a55843e73ce8318b5f8493802
#
_entry.id   e745d04a55843e73ce8318b5f8493802
#
_cell.length_a   1.000
_cell.length_b   1.000
_cell.length_c   1.000
_cell.angle_alpha   90.00
_cell.angle_beta   90.00
_cell.angle_gamma   90.00
#
_symmetry.space_group_name_H-M   'P 1'
#
loop_
_entity.id
_entity.type
_entity.pdbx_description
1 polymer ?
#
loop_
_entity_poly.entity_id
_entity_poly.type
_entity_poly.pdbx_seq_one_letter_code
_entity_poly.pdbx_strand_id
1 'polypeptide(L)'
;MVEELLSKGKENARTTEELMRACNFSHKRELTQQIARERAAGAIICSTTADNGGYYLPATRAEVVEFVDSMSNRAKNTFKAVRAARKYLKQMDGQTSFGDFR
;
A
#
# COMPACT_ATOMS: atom_id res chain seq x y z
N MET A 1 7.51 -13.47 4.00
CA MET A 1 6.32 -14.31 4.00
C MET A 1 5.55 -14.22 2.71
N VAL A 2 4.97 -13.11 2.39
CA VAL A 2 4.24 -12.98 1.12
C VAL A 2 5.23 -12.90 -0.05
N GLU A 3 6.29 -12.14 0.12
CA GLU A 3 7.27 -11.96 -0.95
C GLU A 3 7.78 -13.27 -1.50
N GLU A 4 7.98 -14.24 -0.64
CA GLU A 4 8.51 -15.55 -1.06
C GLU A 4 7.55 -16.34 -1.93
N LEU A 5 6.27 -16.01 -1.86
CA LEU A 5 5.26 -16.71 -2.63
C LEU A 5 5.02 -16.09 -4.00
N LEU A 6 5.63 -14.94 -4.27
CA LEU A 6 5.35 -14.20 -5.48
C LEU A 6 6.31 -14.53 -6.61
N SER A 7 5.80 -14.43 -7.82
CA SER A 7 6.60 -14.64 -9.03
C SER A 7 6.92 -13.30 -9.67
N LYS A 8 7.92 -13.27 -10.52
CA LYS A 8 8.32 -12.05 -11.20
C LYS A 8 7.44 -11.80 -12.42
N GLY A 9 7.09 -10.54 -12.61
CA GLY A 9 6.34 -10.11 -13.80
C GLY A 9 4.85 -9.98 -13.53
N LYS A 10 4.27 -8.92 -14.06
CA LYS A 10 2.85 -8.64 -13.88
C LYS A 10 1.97 -9.78 -14.40
N GLU A 11 2.40 -10.42 -15.47
CA GLU A 11 1.62 -11.50 -16.06
C GLU A 11 1.58 -12.74 -15.16
N ASN A 12 2.46 -12.80 -14.17
CA ASN A 12 2.49 -13.90 -13.23
C ASN A 12 1.95 -13.52 -11.86
N ALA A 13 1.16 -12.45 -11.79
CA ALA A 13 0.61 -11.98 -10.53
C ALA A 13 -0.25 -13.04 -9.87
N ARG A 14 -0.14 -13.15 -8.55
CA ARG A 14 -0.98 -14.06 -7.79
C ARG A 14 -2.14 -13.30 -7.20
N THR A 15 -3.30 -13.91 -7.23
CA THR A 15 -4.51 -13.24 -6.76
C THR A 15 -4.51 -13.13 -5.24
N THR A 16 -5.33 -12.20 -4.75
CA THR A 16 -5.54 -12.02 -3.31
C THR A 16 -5.98 -13.33 -2.67
N GLU A 17 -6.89 -14.04 -3.30
CA GLU A 17 -7.41 -15.28 -2.74
C GLU A 17 -6.37 -16.36 -2.66
N GLU A 18 -5.53 -16.48 -3.70
CA GLU A 18 -4.45 -17.45 -3.67
C GLU A 18 -3.48 -17.16 -2.52
N LEU A 19 -3.14 -15.90 -2.33
CA LEU A 19 -2.21 -15.53 -1.29
C LEU A 19 -2.80 -15.70 0.10
N MET A 20 -4.08 -15.36 0.26
CA MET A 20 -4.76 -15.57 1.53
C MET A 20 -4.76 -17.05 1.90
N ARG A 21 -5.02 -17.90 0.91
CA ARG A 21 -5.06 -19.33 1.14
C ARG A 21 -3.67 -19.85 1.51
N ALA A 22 -2.65 -19.41 0.78
CA ALA A 22 -1.28 -19.85 1.03
C ALA A 22 -0.77 -19.41 2.39
N CYS A 23 -1.20 -18.24 2.86
CA CYS A 23 -0.79 -17.72 4.16
C CYS A 23 -1.75 -18.09 5.28
N ASN A 24 -2.83 -18.80 4.95
CA ASN A 24 -3.84 -19.17 5.92
C ASN A 24 -4.47 -17.95 6.59
N PHE A 25 -4.72 -16.90 5.82
CA PHE A 25 -5.38 -15.71 6.32
C PHE A 25 -6.88 -15.83 6.08
N SER A 26 -7.68 -15.39 7.05
CA SER A 26 -9.13 -15.42 6.95
C SER A 26 -9.69 -14.16 6.33
N HIS A 27 -8.97 -13.05 6.44
CA HIS A 27 -9.46 -11.77 5.95
C HIS A 27 -8.44 -11.07 5.06
N LYS A 28 -8.94 -10.40 4.05
CA LYS A 28 -8.08 -9.65 3.13
C LYS A 28 -7.20 -8.64 3.86
N ARG A 29 -7.73 -8.06 4.94
CA ARG A 29 -6.99 -7.09 5.71
C ARG A 29 -5.69 -7.67 6.27
N GLU A 30 -5.67 -8.94 6.65
CA GLU A 30 -4.47 -9.58 7.16
C GLU A 30 -3.40 -9.61 6.07
N LEU A 31 -3.80 -9.90 4.83
CA LEU A 31 -2.89 -9.93 3.71
C LEU A 31 -2.33 -8.54 3.42
N THR A 32 -3.20 -7.53 3.36
CA THR A 32 -2.75 -6.18 3.03
C THR A 32 -1.84 -5.62 4.11
N GLN A 33 -2.09 -5.96 5.38
CA GLN A 33 -1.21 -5.54 6.46
C GLN A 33 0.15 -6.22 6.39
N GLN A 34 0.15 -7.50 6.04
CA GLN A 34 1.41 -8.22 5.90
C GLN A 34 2.24 -7.67 4.75
N ILE A 35 1.59 -7.37 3.63
CA ILE A 35 2.28 -6.78 2.50
C ILE A 35 2.86 -5.41 2.87
N ALA A 36 2.11 -4.61 3.61
CA ALA A 36 2.59 -3.31 4.05
C ALA A 36 3.84 -3.44 4.94
N ARG A 37 3.85 -4.44 5.81
CA ARG A 37 5.01 -4.68 6.66
C ARG A 37 6.23 -5.10 5.85
N GLU A 38 6.02 -5.97 4.87
CA GLU A 38 7.14 -6.43 4.04
C GLU A 38 7.67 -5.31 3.17
N ARG A 39 6.79 -4.45 2.65
CA ARG A 39 7.23 -3.28 1.90
C ARG A 39 8.03 -2.32 2.77
N ALA A 40 7.62 -2.13 4.01
CA ALA A 40 8.36 -1.28 4.94
C ALA A 40 9.73 -1.86 5.25
N ALA A 41 9.87 -3.17 5.16
CA ALA A 41 11.15 -3.84 5.37
C ALA A 41 12.01 -3.90 4.09
N GLY A 42 11.50 -3.37 2.98
CA GLY A 42 12.27 -3.29 1.75
C GLY A 42 11.80 -4.16 0.60
N ALA A 43 10.74 -4.94 0.78
CA ALA A 43 10.25 -5.78 -0.30
C ALA A 43 9.55 -4.94 -1.37
N ILE A 44 9.83 -5.24 -2.64
CA ILE A 44 9.20 -4.52 -3.72
C ILE A 44 8.06 -5.37 -4.24
N ILE A 45 6.92 -5.29 -3.54
CA ILE A 45 5.74 -6.07 -3.88
C ILE A 45 4.80 -5.17 -4.69
N CYS A 46 4.72 -5.45 -5.98
CA CYS A 46 3.89 -4.68 -6.90
C CYS A 46 2.46 -5.21 -6.89
N SER A 47 1.52 -4.36 -7.26
CA SER A 47 0.12 -4.79 -7.35
C SER A 47 -0.45 -4.40 -8.71
N THR A 48 -1.47 -5.13 -9.14
CA THR A 48 -2.15 -4.85 -10.39
C THR A 48 -3.65 -5.04 -10.19
N THR A 49 -4.44 -4.33 -11.00
CA THR A 49 -5.88 -4.53 -10.99
C THR A 49 -6.34 -5.35 -12.20
N ALA A 50 -5.41 -5.72 -13.07
CA ALA A 50 -5.75 -6.54 -14.22
C ALA A 50 -6.12 -7.96 -13.80
N ASP A 51 -7.05 -8.56 -14.51
CA ASP A 51 -7.44 -9.96 -14.26
C ASP A 51 -7.71 -10.27 -12.80
N ASN A 52 -8.61 -9.55 -12.19
CA ASN A 52 -9.02 -9.73 -10.79
C ASN A 52 -7.99 -9.27 -9.79
N GLY A 53 -6.98 -8.57 -10.25
CA GLY A 53 -5.99 -8.02 -9.34
C GLY A 53 -4.95 -9.04 -8.92
N GLY A 54 -4.05 -8.61 -8.07
CA GLY A 54 -3.02 -9.49 -7.55
C GLY A 54 -1.73 -8.77 -7.28
N TYR A 55 -0.74 -9.56 -6.89
CA TYR A 55 0.56 -9.05 -6.49
C TYR A 55 1.66 -9.84 -7.20
N TYR A 56 2.77 -9.16 -7.43
CA TYR A 56 3.91 -9.78 -8.14
C TYR A 56 5.20 -9.07 -7.77
N LEU A 57 6.32 -9.70 -8.07
CA LEU A 57 7.62 -9.05 -7.94
C LEU A 57 8.01 -8.48 -9.31
N PRO A 58 8.73 -7.36 -9.34
CA PRO A 58 9.05 -6.76 -10.64
C PRO A 58 10.05 -7.60 -11.41
N ALA A 59 9.82 -7.73 -12.70
CA ALA A 59 10.74 -8.41 -13.60
C ALA A 59 11.55 -7.41 -14.43
N THR A 60 11.07 -6.19 -14.55
CA THR A 60 11.73 -5.19 -15.41
C THR A 60 11.89 -3.87 -14.67
N ARG A 61 12.77 -3.03 -15.18
CA ARG A 61 12.94 -1.71 -14.63
C ARG A 61 11.65 -0.90 -14.72
N ALA A 62 10.89 -1.07 -15.79
CA ALA A 62 9.62 -0.36 -15.95
C ALA A 62 8.64 -0.71 -14.83
N GLU A 63 8.62 -1.97 -14.42
CA GLU A 63 7.73 -2.38 -13.32
C GLU A 63 8.18 -1.79 -11.99
N VAL A 64 9.47 -1.63 -11.78
CA VAL A 64 9.98 -0.97 -10.59
C VAL A 64 9.58 0.50 -10.58
N VAL A 65 9.69 1.16 -11.74
CA VAL A 65 9.28 2.56 -11.87
C VAL A 65 7.79 2.73 -11.57
N GLU A 66 6.96 1.83 -12.10
CA GLU A 66 5.53 1.87 -11.81
C GLU A 66 5.26 1.73 -10.31
N PHE A 67 6.01 0.88 -9.64
CA PHE A 67 5.87 0.69 -8.20
C PHE A 67 6.22 1.98 -7.46
N VAL A 68 7.34 2.61 -7.82
CA VAL A 68 7.77 3.87 -7.21
C VAL A 68 6.70 4.94 -7.39
N ASP A 69 6.19 5.08 -8.61
CA ASP A 69 5.19 6.10 -8.91
C ASP A 69 3.90 5.86 -8.13
N SER A 70 3.47 4.61 -8.06
CA SER A 70 2.25 4.25 -7.36
C SER A 70 2.36 4.53 -5.87
N MET A 71 3.47 4.14 -5.25
CA MET A 71 3.68 4.37 -3.82
C MET A 71 3.83 5.86 -3.52
N SER A 72 4.53 6.58 -4.39
CA SER A 72 4.70 8.03 -4.23
C SER A 72 3.36 8.76 -4.31
N ASN A 73 2.51 8.36 -5.25
CA ASN A 73 1.20 8.98 -5.39
C ASN A 73 0.32 8.71 -4.18
N ARG A 74 0.38 7.51 -3.61
CA ARG A 74 -0.36 7.20 -2.41
C ARG A 74 0.10 8.07 -1.24
N ALA A 75 1.41 8.25 -1.11
CA ALA A 75 1.97 9.06 -0.04
C ALA A 75 1.52 10.51 -0.18
N LYS A 76 1.55 11.06 -1.40
CA LYS A 76 1.11 12.42 -1.64
C LYS A 76 -0.36 12.60 -1.31
N ASN A 77 -1.19 11.65 -1.70
CA ASN A 77 -2.62 11.73 -1.41
C ASN A 77 -2.89 11.65 0.09
N THR A 78 -2.14 10.82 0.79
CA THR A 78 -2.24 10.72 2.24
C THR A 78 -1.84 12.03 2.90
N PHE A 79 -0.78 12.65 2.43
CA PHE A 79 -0.35 13.94 2.95
C PHE A 79 -1.40 15.01 2.75
N LYS A 80 -2.04 15.04 1.58
CA LYS A 80 -3.10 16.02 1.30
C LYS A 80 -4.26 15.84 2.27
N ALA A 81 -4.64 14.59 2.54
CA ALA A 81 -5.73 14.30 3.45
C ALA A 81 -5.40 14.75 4.87
N VAL A 82 -4.17 14.49 5.31
CA VAL A 82 -3.73 14.90 6.64
C VAL A 82 -3.73 16.43 6.77
N ARG A 83 -3.25 17.10 5.73
CA ARG A 83 -3.22 18.56 5.73
C ARG A 83 -4.63 19.15 5.81
N ALA A 84 -5.56 18.57 5.05
CA ALA A 84 -6.94 19.01 5.07
C ALA A 84 -7.58 18.78 6.44
N ALA A 85 -7.29 17.63 7.05
CA ALA A 85 -7.83 17.32 8.37
C ALA A 85 -7.30 18.26 9.43
N ARG A 86 -6.01 18.61 9.36
CA ARG A 86 -5.42 19.56 10.31
C ARG A 86 -6.05 20.94 10.20
N LYS A 87 -6.32 21.36 8.97
CA LYS A 87 -6.96 22.64 8.73
C LYS A 87 -8.37 22.63 9.32
N TYR A 88 -9.07 21.55 9.15
CA TYR A 88 -10.41 21.41 9.68
C TYR A 88 -10.41 21.43 11.21
N LEU A 89 -9.44 20.80 11.84
CA LEU A 89 -9.31 20.83 13.29
C LEU A 89 -9.10 22.24 13.81
N LYS A 90 -8.31 23.04 13.10
CA LYS A 90 -8.12 24.43 13.50
C LYS A 90 -9.42 25.20 13.46
N GLN A 91 -10.24 24.96 12.46
CA GLN A 91 -11.52 25.62 12.35
C GLN A 91 -12.46 25.21 13.48
N MET A 92 -12.46 23.92 13.82
CA MET A 92 -13.30 23.44 14.88
C MET A 92 -12.90 23.99 16.25
N ASP A 93 -11.62 24.11 16.49
CA ASP A 93 -11.14 24.57 17.77
C ASP A 93 -11.18 26.07 17.88
N GLY A 94 -11.51 26.75 16.82
CA GLY A 94 -11.62 28.15 16.91
C GLY A 94 -10.35 28.70 17.09
N GLN A 95 -9.64 28.72 16.77
CA GLN A 95 -8.49 29.31 16.82
C GLN A 95 -7.74 29.12 17.89
N THR A 96 -7.94 28.43 18.51
CA THR A 96 -7.34 28.39 19.52
C THR A 96 -6.30 27.79 19.49
N SER A 97 -5.79 27.35 19.58
CA SER A 97 -4.91 27.21 19.75
C SER A 97 -4.19 26.36 19.56
N PHE A 98 -3.47 26.36 19.34
CA PHE A 98 -2.61 25.77 18.99
C PHE A 98 -2.04 25.01 19.86
N GLY A 99 -1.98 25.22 20.73
CA GLY A 99 -1.37 24.38 21.59
C GLY A 99 -1.96 23.07 21.61
N ASP A 100 -3.07 22.92 21.22
CA ASP A 100 -3.74 21.79 21.34
C ASP A 100 -3.39 20.76 20.48
N PHE A 101 -2.61 21.07 19.56
CA PHE A 101 -2.41 20.17 18.71
C PHE A 101 -1.32 19.57 18.90
N ARG A 102 -0.71 19.36 19.65
CA ARG A 102 0.35 18.76 19.74
C ARG A 102 0.24 17.50 19.84
#